data_6aec49065d0f1c8b8289ee856db6833b
#
_entry.id   6aec49065d0f1c8b8289ee856db6833b
#
_cell.length_a   1.000
_cell.length_b   1.000
_cell.length_c   1.000
_cell.angle_alpha   90.00
_cell.angle_beta   90.00
_cell.angle_gamma   90.00
#
_symmetry.space_group_name_H-M   'P 1'
#
loop_
_entity.id
_entity.type
_entity.pdbx_description
1 polymer ?
#
loop_
_entity_poly.entity_id
_entity_poly.type
_entity_poly.pdbx_seq_one_letter_code
_entity_poly.pdbx_strand_id
1 'polypeptide(L)'
;ILERLKKSGKRLLITIDEMTNSEYMKVFAGAFQIFVRQELPVFLLGTGLYENIEELQNEKSLTFLYRAPKIQLKPLNNAAIINKYKTIFNISPEKAAQMAGLTKGYPFAFQVLGYLTWNNDGDYNGILGEYEQYLSEFVYDKIWSELSQKDRMVAKGIADVQSGKIKEIRDAIGMETNEFNPYRKRLIKKGIVSGEIRGYVYFTLPLFEEYVIENY
;
A
#
# COMPACT_ATOMS: atom_id res chain seq x y z
N ILE A 1 -27.09 20.63 -14.98
CA ILE A 1 -25.80 20.42 -15.68
C ILE A 1 -25.80 19.04 -16.35
N LEU A 2 -26.02 17.94 -15.64
CA LEU A 2 -25.92 16.56 -16.17
C LEU A 2 -26.90 16.27 -17.32
N GLU A 3 -28.15 16.77 -17.23
CA GLU A 3 -29.13 16.69 -18.33
C GLU A 3 -28.66 17.41 -19.60
N ARG A 4 -28.00 18.54 -19.45
CA ARG A 4 -27.42 19.29 -20.58
C ARG A 4 -26.26 18.52 -21.23
N LEU A 5 -25.42 17.88 -20.41
CA LEU A 5 -24.35 17.02 -20.89
C LEU A 5 -24.93 15.81 -21.66
N LYS A 6 -25.98 15.20 -21.12
CA LYS A 6 -26.69 14.07 -21.78
C LYS A 6 -27.17 14.46 -23.17
N LYS A 7 -27.84 15.61 -23.28
CA LYS A 7 -28.35 16.15 -24.59
C LYS A 7 -27.23 16.46 -25.57
N SER A 8 -26.05 16.86 -25.09
CA SER A 8 -24.90 17.17 -25.93
C SER A 8 -23.95 15.97 -26.19
N GLY A 9 -24.33 14.76 -25.76
CA GLY A 9 -23.50 13.56 -25.89
C GLY A 9 -22.22 13.58 -25.06
N LYS A 10 -22.09 14.51 -24.11
CA LYS A 10 -20.92 14.66 -23.24
C LYS A 10 -21.07 13.86 -21.95
N ARG A 11 -19.95 13.51 -21.36
CA ARG A 11 -19.85 12.76 -20.09
C ARG A 11 -19.07 13.55 -19.05
N LEU A 12 -19.39 13.36 -17.78
CA LEU A 12 -18.67 13.93 -16.65
C LEU A 12 -17.93 12.80 -15.92
N LEU A 13 -16.62 12.93 -15.75
CA LEU A 13 -15.83 12.09 -14.87
C LEU A 13 -15.51 12.89 -13.60
N ILE A 14 -15.89 12.36 -12.45
CA ILE A 14 -15.53 12.90 -11.14
C ILE A 14 -14.40 11.99 -10.61
N THR A 15 -13.28 12.61 -10.23
CA THR A 15 -12.17 11.92 -9.59
C THR A 15 -12.04 12.38 -8.16
N ILE A 16 -11.92 11.43 -7.23
CA ILE A 16 -11.75 11.70 -5.80
C ILE A 16 -10.55 10.90 -5.32
N ASP A 17 -9.55 11.60 -4.81
CA ASP A 17 -8.39 10.99 -4.18
C ASP A 17 -8.62 10.88 -2.66
N GLU A 18 -8.03 9.85 -2.05
CA GLU A 18 -8.13 9.57 -0.61
C GLU A 18 -9.58 9.45 -0.08
N MET A 19 -10.43 8.70 -0.77
CA MET A 19 -11.79 8.44 -0.29
C MET A 19 -11.77 7.81 1.10
N THR A 20 -12.53 8.40 2.03
CA THR A 20 -12.69 7.91 3.39
C THR A 20 -14.17 7.66 3.71
N ASN A 21 -14.47 6.88 4.77
CA ASN A 21 -15.83 6.66 5.23
C ASN A 21 -16.34 7.85 6.07
N SER A 22 -16.27 9.06 5.51
CA SER A 22 -16.77 10.28 6.14
C SER A 22 -18.25 10.53 5.81
N GLU A 23 -18.94 11.31 6.66
CA GLU A 23 -20.33 11.68 6.41
C GLU A 23 -20.50 12.45 5.09
N TYR A 24 -19.55 13.31 4.74
CA TYR A 24 -19.56 14.02 3.45
C TYR A 24 -19.49 13.04 2.27
N MET A 25 -18.65 12.02 2.38
CA MET A 25 -18.52 11.00 1.33
C MET A 25 -19.80 10.16 1.22
N LYS A 26 -20.45 9.85 2.33
CA LYS A 26 -21.74 9.13 2.33
C LYS A 26 -22.82 9.94 1.64
N VAL A 27 -22.92 11.25 1.94
CA VAL A 27 -23.87 12.16 1.27
C VAL A 27 -23.58 12.25 -0.23
N PHE A 28 -22.32 12.43 -0.61
CA PHE A 28 -21.92 12.45 -2.02
C PHE A 28 -22.27 11.15 -2.74
N ALA A 29 -21.93 10.01 -2.16
CA ALA A 29 -22.20 8.70 -2.76
C ALA A 29 -23.71 8.43 -2.90
N GLY A 30 -24.51 8.85 -1.91
CA GLY A 30 -25.97 8.80 -2.00
C GLY A 30 -26.52 9.64 -3.17
N ALA A 31 -26.02 10.87 -3.35
CA ALA A 31 -26.39 11.70 -4.49
C ALA A 31 -25.94 11.08 -5.82
N PHE A 32 -24.73 10.55 -5.88
CA PHE A 32 -24.19 9.85 -7.05
C PHE A 32 -25.06 8.64 -7.44
N GLN A 33 -25.57 7.88 -6.47
CA GLN A 33 -26.49 6.77 -6.72
C GLN A 33 -27.77 7.22 -7.44
N ILE A 34 -28.28 8.42 -7.10
CA ILE A 34 -29.45 8.99 -7.77
C ILE A 34 -29.10 9.28 -9.24
N PHE A 35 -27.95 9.86 -9.52
CA PHE A 35 -27.50 10.14 -10.88
C PHE A 35 -27.39 8.87 -11.74
N VAL A 36 -26.87 7.80 -11.15
CA VAL A 36 -26.76 6.48 -11.81
C VAL A 36 -28.15 5.92 -12.12
N ARG A 37 -29.11 5.99 -11.17
CA ARG A 37 -30.50 5.55 -11.40
C ARG A 37 -31.22 6.32 -12.48
N GLN A 38 -30.89 7.59 -12.66
CA GLN A 38 -31.45 8.46 -13.70
C GLN A 38 -30.71 8.33 -15.03
N GLU A 39 -29.75 7.40 -15.12
CA GLU A 39 -28.94 7.18 -16.32
C GLU A 39 -28.26 8.46 -16.83
N LEU A 40 -27.82 9.31 -15.89
CA LEU A 40 -27.09 10.51 -16.24
C LEU A 40 -25.63 10.18 -16.60
N PRO A 41 -25.03 10.93 -17.53
CA PRO A 41 -23.70 10.62 -18.07
C PRO A 41 -22.58 11.04 -17.10
N VAL A 42 -22.59 10.48 -15.90
CA VAL A 42 -21.61 10.75 -14.85
C VAL A 42 -20.90 9.47 -14.44
N PHE A 43 -19.58 9.57 -14.24
CA PHE A 43 -18.70 8.50 -13.84
C PHE A 43 -17.90 8.94 -12.62
N LEU A 44 -17.59 8.00 -11.74
CA LEU A 44 -16.78 8.21 -10.54
C LEU A 44 -15.54 7.31 -10.61
N LEU A 45 -14.37 7.91 -10.40
CA LEU A 45 -13.13 7.21 -10.14
C LEU A 45 -12.62 7.65 -8.77
N GLY A 46 -12.63 6.75 -7.81
CA GLY A 46 -12.14 7.01 -6.47
C GLY A 46 -10.87 6.21 -6.17
N THR A 47 -9.92 6.84 -5.48
CA THR A 47 -8.77 6.15 -4.88
C THR A 47 -8.87 6.22 -3.36
N GLY A 48 -8.20 5.32 -2.66
CA GLY A 48 -8.18 5.32 -1.20
C GLY A 48 -7.49 4.09 -0.64
N LEU A 49 -7.17 4.13 0.63
CA LEU A 49 -6.67 2.97 1.35
C LEU A 49 -7.72 1.84 1.33
N TYR A 50 -7.24 0.62 1.25
CA TYR A 50 -8.12 -0.56 1.15
C TYR A 50 -9.18 -0.58 2.28
N GLU A 51 -8.78 -0.25 3.51
CA GLU A 51 -9.68 -0.20 4.66
C GLU A 51 -10.81 0.82 4.47
N ASN A 52 -10.48 2.03 4.06
CA ASN A 52 -11.46 3.09 3.83
C ASN A 52 -12.45 2.73 2.72
N ILE A 53 -11.96 2.18 1.62
CA ILE A 53 -12.80 1.73 0.51
C ILE A 53 -13.72 0.57 0.95
N GLU A 54 -13.18 -0.39 1.71
CA GLU A 54 -13.97 -1.51 2.23
C GLU A 54 -15.06 -1.04 3.21
N GLU A 55 -14.73 -0.14 4.14
CA GLU A 55 -15.71 0.45 5.07
C GLU A 55 -16.82 1.19 4.32
N LEU A 56 -16.45 2.02 3.34
CA LEU A 56 -17.41 2.75 2.53
C LEU A 56 -18.33 1.81 1.74
N GLN A 57 -17.81 0.70 1.22
CA GLN A 57 -18.59 -0.30 0.49
C GLN A 57 -19.51 -1.13 1.40
N ASN A 58 -19.11 -1.34 2.66
CA ASN A 58 -19.91 -2.07 3.64
C ASN A 58 -20.99 -1.18 4.31
N GLU A 59 -21.01 0.12 4.01
CA GLU A 59 -22.03 1.02 4.49
C GLU A 59 -23.42 0.62 3.94
N LYS A 60 -24.38 0.37 4.84
CA LYS A 60 -25.70 -0.17 4.49
C LYS A 60 -26.46 0.70 3.48
N SER A 61 -26.26 2.00 3.52
CA SER A 61 -26.90 2.97 2.62
C SER A 61 -26.25 3.02 1.23
N LEU A 62 -25.06 2.47 1.04
CA LEU A 62 -24.23 2.59 -0.16
C LEU A 62 -23.93 1.26 -0.86
N THR A 63 -24.85 0.31 -0.76
CA THR A 63 -24.69 -1.06 -1.30
C THR A 63 -24.37 -1.10 -2.81
N PHE A 64 -24.66 -0.05 -3.57
CA PHE A 64 -24.30 0.05 -4.97
C PHE A 64 -22.77 0.09 -5.19
N LEU A 65 -22.02 0.65 -4.25
CA LEU A 65 -20.55 0.70 -4.30
C LEU A 65 -19.92 -0.70 -4.19
N TYR A 66 -20.62 -1.64 -3.55
CA TYR A 66 -20.16 -3.02 -3.48
C TYR A 66 -20.05 -3.68 -4.87
N ARG A 67 -20.87 -3.21 -5.83
CA ARG A 67 -20.87 -3.69 -7.21
C ARG A 67 -19.92 -2.92 -8.13
N ALA A 68 -19.31 -1.85 -7.64
CA ALA A 68 -18.37 -1.07 -8.42
C ALA A 68 -17.10 -1.90 -8.74
N PRO A 69 -16.58 -1.83 -9.96
CA PRO A 69 -15.31 -2.46 -10.30
C PRO A 69 -14.20 -1.97 -9.38
N LYS A 70 -13.34 -2.89 -8.93
CA LYS A 70 -12.19 -2.59 -8.09
C LYS A 70 -10.91 -2.82 -8.86
N ILE A 71 -10.01 -1.85 -8.78
CA ILE A 71 -8.64 -1.96 -9.29
C ILE A 71 -7.72 -1.96 -8.08
N GLN A 72 -7.20 -3.13 -7.74
CA GLN A 72 -6.21 -3.23 -6.67
C GLN A 72 -4.83 -2.95 -7.24
N LEU A 73 -4.19 -1.88 -6.77
CA LEU A 73 -2.82 -1.57 -7.13
C LEU A 73 -1.87 -2.58 -6.47
N LYS A 74 -0.99 -3.14 -7.28
CA LYS A 74 0.06 -4.06 -6.83
C LYS A 74 1.40 -3.31 -6.77
N PRO A 75 2.41 -3.86 -6.10
CA PRO A 75 3.77 -3.35 -6.20
C PRO A 75 4.19 -3.17 -7.67
N LEU A 76 5.05 -2.20 -7.92
CA LEU A 76 5.59 -1.94 -9.25
C LEU A 76 6.27 -3.20 -9.79
N ASN A 77 6.14 -3.41 -11.10
CA ASN A 77 6.78 -4.54 -11.76
C ASN A 77 8.30 -4.43 -11.69
N ASN A 78 8.96 -5.43 -11.13
CA ASN A 78 10.40 -5.44 -10.90
C ASN A 78 11.21 -5.28 -12.22
N ALA A 79 10.78 -5.92 -13.30
CA ALA A 79 11.43 -5.78 -14.60
C ALA A 79 11.33 -4.34 -15.16
N ALA A 80 10.20 -3.66 -14.91
CA ALA A 80 10.03 -2.26 -15.29
C ALA A 80 10.96 -1.35 -14.49
N ILE A 81 11.11 -1.59 -13.17
CA ILE A 81 12.07 -0.85 -12.31
C ILE A 81 13.50 -1.06 -12.80
N ILE A 82 13.91 -2.30 -13.03
CA ILE A 82 15.24 -2.64 -13.55
C ILE A 82 15.52 -1.88 -14.85
N ASN A 83 14.60 -1.96 -15.83
CA ASN A 83 14.77 -1.27 -17.10
C ASN A 83 14.86 0.25 -16.92
N LYS A 84 14.09 0.82 -15.99
CA LYS A 84 14.10 2.26 -15.72
C LYS A 84 15.44 2.71 -15.13
N TYR A 85 15.93 2.03 -14.08
CA TYR A 85 17.21 2.34 -13.46
C TYR A 85 18.38 2.13 -14.43
N LYS A 86 18.37 1.01 -15.17
CA LYS A 86 19.37 0.76 -16.22
C LYS A 86 19.45 1.90 -17.23
N THR A 87 18.31 2.39 -17.69
CA THR A 87 18.25 3.45 -18.70
C THR A 87 18.67 4.81 -18.14
N ILE A 88 18.17 5.16 -16.93
CA ILE A 88 18.46 6.50 -16.35
C ILE A 88 19.92 6.62 -15.92
N PHE A 89 20.47 5.60 -15.27
CA PHE A 89 21.81 5.66 -14.70
C PHE A 89 22.89 5.06 -15.62
N ASN A 90 22.50 4.52 -16.77
CA ASN A 90 23.41 3.84 -17.71
C ASN A 90 24.28 2.78 -17.01
N ILE A 91 23.69 1.98 -16.14
CA ILE A 91 24.33 0.92 -15.34
C ILE A 91 24.05 -0.45 -15.91
N SER A 92 24.84 -1.44 -15.45
CA SER A 92 24.63 -2.84 -15.85
C SER A 92 23.28 -3.39 -15.37
N PRO A 93 22.73 -4.40 -16.05
CA PRO A 93 21.50 -5.08 -15.61
C PRO A 93 21.57 -5.61 -14.18
N GLU A 94 22.73 -6.10 -13.74
CA GLU A 94 22.98 -6.63 -12.40
C GLU A 94 22.85 -5.55 -11.33
N LYS A 95 23.49 -4.40 -11.55
CA LYS A 95 23.36 -3.23 -10.65
C LYS A 95 21.94 -2.71 -10.60
N ALA A 96 21.28 -2.62 -11.75
CA ALA A 96 19.87 -2.22 -11.80
C ALA A 96 18.95 -3.20 -11.07
N ALA A 97 19.23 -4.51 -11.14
CA ALA A 97 18.49 -5.53 -10.41
C ALA A 97 18.72 -5.42 -8.89
N GLN A 98 19.95 -5.13 -8.44
CA GLN A 98 20.24 -4.87 -7.04
C GLN A 98 19.45 -3.68 -6.51
N MET A 99 19.49 -2.54 -7.21
CA MET A 99 18.71 -1.35 -6.87
C MET A 99 17.19 -1.65 -6.84
N ALA A 100 16.68 -2.37 -7.83
CA ALA A 100 15.27 -2.74 -7.88
C ALA A 100 14.87 -3.63 -6.68
N GLY A 101 15.73 -4.55 -6.28
CA GLY A 101 15.55 -5.40 -5.10
C GLY A 101 15.39 -4.61 -3.81
N LEU A 102 16.15 -3.52 -3.64
CA LEU A 102 16.06 -2.61 -2.50
C LEU A 102 14.71 -1.91 -2.38
N THR A 103 13.92 -1.85 -3.44
CA THR A 103 12.62 -1.17 -3.43
C THR A 103 11.45 -2.10 -3.11
N LYS A 104 11.62 -3.41 -3.22
CA LYS A 104 10.53 -4.42 -3.15
C LYS A 104 9.30 -4.03 -4.01
N GLY A 105 9.48 -3.20 -5.04
CA GLY A 105 8.40 -2.67 -5.87
C GLY A 105 7.55 -1.58 -5.19
N TYR A 106 7.92 -1.10 -4.02
CA TYR A 106 7.21 -0.03 -3.33
C TYR A 106 7.44 1.31 -4.05
N PRO A 107 6.37 2.00 -4.54
CA PRO A 107 6.52 3.18 -5.40
C PRO A 107 7.34 4.31 -4.79
N PHE A 108 7.11 4.63 -3.51
CA PHE A 108 7.86 5.67 -2.81
C PHE A 108 9.35 5.31 -2.71
N ALA A 109 9.65 4.07 -2.32
CA ALA A 109 11.02 3.57 -2.25
C ALA A 109 11.74 3.63 -3.60
N PHE A 110 11.04 3.27 -4.70
CA PHE A 110 11.57 3.41 -6.06
C PHE A 110 11.94 4.85 -6.39
N GLN A 111 11.07 5.81 -6.05
CA GLN A 111 11.33 7.22 -6.33
C GLN A 111 12.46 7.77 -5.47
N VAL A 112 12.44 7.50 -4.17
CA VAL A 112 13.48 8.01 -3.24
C VAL A 112 14.85 7.45 -3.60
N LEU A 113 14.97 6.13 -3.79
CA LEU A 113 16.24 5.52 -4.18
C LEU A 113 16.75 6.12 -5.52
N GLY A 114 15.87 6.29 -6.48
CA GLY A 114 16.21 6.91 -7.76
C GLY A 114 16.65 8.36 -7.61
N TYR A 115 15.94 9.16 -6.83
CA TYR A 115 16.28 10.56 -6.56
C TYR A 115 17.62 10.72 -5.88
N LEU A 116 17.86 9.98 -4.79
CA LEU A 116 19.12 10.03 -4.06
C LEU A 116 20.31 9.57 -4.92
N THR A 117 20.14 8.48 -5.67
CA THR A 117 21.16 7.98 -6.60
C THR A 117 21.47 9.02 -7.67
N TRP A 118 20.46 9.71 -8.21
CA TRP A 118 20.65 10.77 -9.19
C TRP A 118 21.50 11.93 -8.64
N ASN A 119 21.22 12.34 -7.41
CA ASN A 119 21.95 13.43 -6.74
C ASN A 119 23.35 13.03 -6.28
N ASN A 120 23.67 11.74 -6.28
CA ASN A 120 24.98 11.20 -5.90
C ASN A 120 25.71 10.58 -7.12
N ASP A 121 25.65 11.25 -8.25
CA ASP A 121 26.38 10.89 -9.47
C ASP A 121 26.21 9.42 -9.92
N GLY A 122 25.07 8.82 -9.58
CA GLY A 122 24.74 7.43 -9.93
C GLY A 122 25.27 6.37 -8.97
N ASP A 123 25.92 6.75 -7.87
CA ASP A 123 26.34 5.82 -6.82
C ASP A 123 25.24 5.62 -5.78
N TYR A 124 24.54 4.48 -5.86
CA TYR A 124 23.48 4.15 -4.91
C TYR A 124 24.02 3.54 -3.60
N ASN A 125 25.27 3.07 -3.55
CA ASN A 125 25.82 2.48 -2.32
C ASN A 125 26.07 3.55 -1.25
N GLY A 126 26.56 4.72 -1.70
CA GLY A 126 26.86 5.82 -0.79
C GLY A 126 25.64 6.47 -0.12
N ILE A 127 24.42 6.18 -0.61
CA ILE A 127 23.20 6.83 -0.12
C ILE A 127 22.23 5.89 0.65
N LEU A 128 22.65 4.67 0.93
CA LEU A 128 21.75 3.69 1.55
C LEU A 128 21.25 4.12 2.93
N GLY A 129 22.11 4.76 3.74
CA GLY A 129 21.72 5.30 5.05
C GLY A 129 20.71 6.45 4.93
N GLU A 130 20.88 7.34 3.96
CA GLU A 130 19.92 8.41 3.68
C GLU A 130 18.60 7.85 3.15
N TYR A 131 18.66 6.84 2.28
CA TYR A 131 17.49 6.12 1.79
C TYR A 131 16.66 5.49 2.90
N GLU A 132 17.32 4.82 3.84
CA GLU A 132 16.67 4.24 5.03
C GLU A 132 16.02 5.32 5.90
N GLN A 133 16.72 6.43 6.14
CA GLN A 133 16.17 7.56 6.88
C GLN A 133 14.92 8.13 6.22
N TYR A 134 14.91 8.31 4.90
CA TYR A 134 13.72 8.77 4.17
C TYR A 134 12.53 7.82 4.32
N LEU A 135 12.76 6.50 4.25
CA LEU A 135 11.68 5.53 4.44
C LEU A 135 11.14 5.57 5.88
N SER A 136 12.02 5.71 6.87
CA SER A 136 11.67 5.79 8.27
C SER A 136 10.82 7.04 8.56
N GLU A 137 11.33 8.21 8.23
CA GLU A 137 10.70 9.50 8.57
C GLU A 137 9.38 9.73 7.80
N PHE A 138 9.35 9.41 6.52
CA PHE A 138 8.18 9.74 5.68
C PHE A 138 7.13 8.66 5.59
N VAL A 139 7.45 7.42 6.03
CA VAL A 139 6.52 6.29 5.90
C VAL A 139 6.40 5.51 7.19
N TYR A 140 7.52 5.02 7.74
CA TYR A 140 7.45 3.99 8.78
C TYR A 140 7.04 4.52 10.14
N ASP A 141 7.45 5.74 10.52
CA ASP A 141 7.03 6.39 11.75
C ASP A 141 5.50 6.53 11.80
N LYS A 142 4.88 6.91 10.70
CA LYS A 142 3.43 6.99 10.61
C LYS A 142 2.78 5.61 10.73
N ILE A 143 3.24 4.64 9.95
CA ILE A 143 2.72 3.26 10.03
C ILE A 143 2.84 2.74 11.47
N TRP A 144 4.01 2.91 12.08
CA TRP A 144 4.31 2.42 13.41
C TRP A 144 3.43 3.07 14.48
N SER A 145 3.21 4.38 14.38
CA SER A 145 2.35 5.11 15.31
C SER A 145 0.88 4.65 15.30
N GLU A 146 0.39 4.17 14.15
CA GLU A 146 -0.96 3.67 13.96
C GLU A 146 -1.14 2.20 14.41
N LEU A 147 -0.06 1.48 14.67
CA LEU A 147 -0.12 0.09 15.14
C LEU A 147 -0.39 0.03 16.65
N SER A 148 -1.33 -0.85 17.04
CA SER A 148 -1.52 -1.18 18.44
C SER A 148 -0.30 -1.90 19.02
N GLN A 149 -0.18 -1.91 20.35
CA GLN A 149 0.91 -2.62 21.02
C GLN A 149 0.99 -4.11 20.61
N LYS A 150 -0.15 -4.78 20.44
CA LYS A 150 -0.17 -6.17 19.98
C LYS A 150 0.19 -6.33 18.49
N ASP A 151 -0.18 -5.38 17.64
CA ASP A 151 0.27 -5.38 16.24
C ASP A 151 1.81 -5.23 16.17
N ARG A 152 2.38 -4.33 16.96
CA ARG A 152 3.84 -4.13 17.07
C ARG A 152 4.53 -5.38 17.59
N MET A 153 3.97 -6.04 18.61
CA MET A 153 4.48 -7.30 19.13
C MET A 153 4.51 -8.39 18.05
N VAL A 154 3.46 -8.51 17.25
CA VAL A 154 3.42 -9.45 16.13
C VAL A 154 4.40 -9.06 15.04
N ALA A 155 4.51 -7.77 14.70
CA ALA A 155 5.51 -7.28 13.74
C ALA A 155 6.94 -7.59 14.23
N LYS A 156 7.24 -7.37 15.52
CA LYS A 156 8.54 -7.72 16.11
C LYS A 156 8.84 -9.22 16.02
N GLY A 157 7.85 -10.06 16.34
CA GLY A 157 8.01 -11.51 16.19
C GLY A 157 8.28 -11.95 14.75
N ILE A 158 7.68 -11.25 13.75
CA ILE A 158 7.96 -11.50 12.34
C ILE A 158 9.39 -11.08 11.99
N ALA A 159 9.87 -9.96 12.53
CA ALA A 159 11.24 -9.46 12.32
C ALA A 159 12.29 -10.38 12.95
N ASP A 160 12.05 -10.87 14.16
CA ASP A 160 13.00 -11.73 14.88
C ASP A 160 13.12 -13.13 14.28
N VAL A 161 12.07 -13.62 13.62
CA VAL A 161 12.02 -14.98 13.07
C VAL A 161 12.20 -14.97 11.56
N GLN A 162 13.46 -14.97 11.12
CA GLN A 162 13.85 -14.85 9.71
C GLN A 162 13.25 -15.91 8.79
N SER A 163 12.82 -17.06 9.32
CA SER A 163 12.19 -18.13 8.51
C SER A 163 10.85 -17.71 7.91
N GLY A 164 10.18 -16.73 8.50
CA GLY A 164 8.82 -16.30 8.14
C GLY A 164 7.73 -17.33 8.45
N LYS A 165 8.07 -18.47 9.10
CA LYS A 165 7.08 -19.52 9.44
C LYS A 165 6.19 -19.07 10.59
N ILE A 166 4.89 -19.02 10.33
CA ILE A 166 3.87 -18.57 11.29
C ILE A 166 3.95 -19.35 12.62
N LYS A 167 4.22 -20.63 12.59
CA LYS A 167 4.34 -21.45 13.81
C LYS A 167 5.51 -20.95 14.68
N GLU A 168 6.70 -20.82 14.09
CA GLU A 168 7.90 -20.35 14.78
C GLU A 168 7.73 -18.95 15.36
N ILE A 169 7.09 -18.06 14.59
CA ILE A 169 6.79 -16.68 15.04
C ILE A 169 5.86 -16.72 16.26
N ARG A 170 4.76 -17.48 16.21
CA ARG A 170 3.81 -17.60 17.33
C ARG A 170 4.48 -18.15 18.57
N ASP A 171 5.28 -19.19 18.40
CA ASP A 171 6.00 -19.86 19.50
C ASP A 171 6.98 -18.85 20.16
N ALA A 172 7.66 -18.03 19.34
CA ALA A 172 8.61 -17.01 19.83
C ALA A 172 7.94 -15.90 20.64
N ILE A 173 6.72 -15.47 20.26
CA ILE A 173 6.00 -14.39 20.97
C ILE A 173 4.96 -14.91 21.97
N GLY A 174 4.85 -16.24 22.17
CA GLY A 174 3.94 -16.86 23.11
C GLY A 174 2.45 -16.66 22.78
N MET A 175 2.10 -16.57 21.48
CA MET A 175 0.71 -16.40 21.05
C MET A 175 0.08 -17.68 20.48
N GLU A 176 -1.11 -17.99 20.91
CA GLU A 176 -1.94 -19.03 20.32
C GLU A 176 -2.48 -18.60 18.94
N THR A 177 -2.90 -19.59 18.12
CA THR A 177 -3.41 -19.35 16.77
C THR A 177 -4.55 -18.33 16.73
N ASN A 178 -5.50 -18.45 17.68
CA ASN A 178 -6.70 -17.60 17.74
C ASN A 178 -6.33 -16.14 18.06
N GLU A 179 -5.29 -15.95 18.87
CA GLU A 179 -4.81 -14.62 19.25
C GLU A 179 -3.98 -13.99 18.13
N PHE A 180 -3.08 -14.72 17.50
CA PHE A 180 -2.19 -14.25 16.45
C PHE A 180 -2.92 -13.84 15.15
N ASN A 181 -3.89 -14.66 14.72
CA ASN A 181 -4.52 -14.50 13.41
C ASN A 181 -5.21 -13.15 13.17
N PRO A 182 -5.92 -12.52 14.13
CA PRO A 182 -6.50 -11.19 13.93
C PRO A 182 -5.45 -10.11 13.61
N TYR A 183 -4.34 -10.11 14.33
CA TYR A 183 -3.25 -9.14 14.11
C TYR A 183 -2.53 -9.38 12.79
N ARG A 184 -2.21 -10.64 12.47
CA ARG A 184 -1.67 -11.02 11.16
C ARG A 184 -2.57 -10.54 10.02
N LYS A 185 -3.88 -10.78 10.10
CA LYS A 185 -4.84 -10.33 9.09
C LYS A 185 -4.85 -8.81 8.96
N ARG A 186 -4.74 -8.09 10.07
CA ARG A 186 -4.69 -6.63 10.07
C ARG A 186 -3.43 -6.11 9.40
N LEU A 187 -2.26 -6.68 9.73
CA LEU A 187 -1.00 -6.31 9.09
C LEU A 187 -1.01 -6.61 7.58
N ILE A 188 -1.63 -7.73 7.15
CA ILE A 188 -1.84 -8.04 5.73
C ILE A 188 -2.75 -6.98 5.08
N LYS A 189 -3.87 -6.65 5.72
CA LYS A 189 -4.83 -5.66 5.23
C LYS A 189 -4.22 -4.28 5.07
N LYS A 190 -3.33 -3.89 6.00
CA LYS A 190 -2.54 -2.66 5.93
C LYS A 190 -1.40 -2.72 4.88
N GLY A 191 -1.19 -3.86 4.23
CA GLY A 191 -0.13 -4.02 3.24
C GLY A 191 1.29 -4.07 3.84
N ILE A 192 1.42 -4.24 5.15
CA ILE A 192 2.72 -4.28 5.85
C ILE A 192 3.40 -5.64 5.65
N VAL A 193 2.61 -6.71 5.64
CA VAL A 193 3.11 -8.07 5.44
C VAL A 193 2.31 -8.79 4.36
N SER A 194 2.94 -9.77 3.70
CA SER A 194 2.31 -10.69 2.76
C SER A 194 1.98 -12.01 3.45
N GLY A 195 0.81 -12.57 3.12
CA GLY A 195 0.38 -13.90 3.54
C GLY A 195 0.08 -14.81 2.35
N GLU A 196 0.65 -14.55 1.17
CA GLU A 196 0.39 -15.30 -0.06
C GLU A 196 0.86 -16.74 0.02
N ILE A 197 1.95 -16.99 0.76
CA ILE A 197 2.47 -18.35 0.96
C ILE A 197 1.82 -18.95 2.20
N ARG A 198 1.12 -20.07 2.03
CA ARG A 198 0.47 -20.77 3.14
C ARG A 198 1.48 -21.18 4.22
N GLY A 199 1.22 -20.77 5.44
CA GLY A 199 2.08 -21.06 6.60
C GLY A 199 3.23 -20.08 6.81
N TYR A 200 3.35 -19.05 5.97
CA TYR A 200 4.41 -18.05 6.03
C TYR A 200 3.85 -16.63 6.06
N VAL A 201 4.68 -15.71 6.53
CA VAL A 201 4.43 -14.28 6.52
C VAL A 201 5.77 -13.53 6.40
N TYR A 202 5.81 -12.50 5.55
CA TYR A 202 7.00 -11.69 5.28
C TYR A 202 6.63 -10.23 5.14
N PHE A 203 7.54 -9.32 5.49
CA PHE A 203 7.36 -7.89 5.23
C PHE A 203 7.37 -7.58 3.73
N THR A 204 6.41 -6.77 3.31
CA THR A 204 6.28 -6.27 1.93
C THR A 204 7.07 -4.99 1.71
N LEU A 205 7.25 -4.20 2.77
CA LEU A 205 7.95 -2.93 2.71
C LEU A 205 9.48 -3.14 2.78
N PRO A 206 10.27 -2.40 1.99
CA PRO A 206 11.72 -2.48 2.03
C PRO A 206 12.28 -1.95 3.38
N LEU A 207 13.28 -2.59 3.94
CA LEU A 207 13.94 -2.19 5.20
C LEU A 207 13.02 -2.01 6.41
N PHE A 208 11.76 -2.47 6.33
CA PHE A 208 10.82 -2.34 7.45
C PHE A 208 11.09 -3.34 8.57
N GLU A 209 11.75 -4.44 8.26
CA GLU A 209 12.21 -5.42 9.24
C GLU A 209 13.26 -4.80 10.17
N GLU A 210 14.24 -4.13 9.60
CA GLU A 210 15.29 -3.39 10.30
C GLU A 210 14.68 -2.28 11.15
N TYR A 211 13.78 -1.49 10.58
CA TYR A 211 13.04 -0.45 11.30
C TYR A 211 12.29 -1.01 12.53
N VAL A 212 11.61 -2.16 12.40
CA VAL A 212 10.89 -2.79 13.52
C VAL A 212 11.85 -3.25 14.60
N ILE A 213 13.02 -3.78 14.25
CA ILE A 213 14.02 -4.23 15.22
C ILE A 213 14.55 -3.06 16.05
N GLU A 214 14.75 -1.91 15.43
CA GLU A 214 15.29 -0.71 16.07
C GLU A 214 14.29 0.05 16.94
N ASN A 215 12.97 -0.03 16.60
CA ASN A 215 11.94 0.81 17.22
C ASN A 215 10.97 0.06 18.15
N TYR A 216 11.15 -1.24 18.36
CA TYR A 216 10.38 -2.01 19.34
C TYR A 216 11.06 -2.04 20.69
#